data_ecc6618280caf26515dab4eb5b82e666
#
_entry.id   ecc6618280caf26515dab4eb5b82e666
#
_cell.length_a   1.000
_cell.length_b   1.000
_cell.length_c   1.000
_cell.angle_alpha   90.00
_cell.angle_beta   90.00
_cell.angle_gamma   90.00
#
_symmetry.space_group_name_H-M   'P 1'
#
loop_
_entity.id
_entity.type
_entity.pdbx_description
1 polymer ?
#
loop_
_entity_poly.entity_id
_entity_poly.type
_entity_poly.pdbx_seq_one_letter_code
_entity_poly.pdbx_strand_id
1 'polypeptide(L)'
;MQAVVEKLRSDYDYILIDCLPSLGIVTINALCAADTVLIPVQCEFFALEGLAKLQETVQLVKKNLNPKLAIEGIILTMYDPRLRLANVVISEVNDIFPSHVYQTIIHRNAKIGEAPNMHMPVVLLDATCKGAINYLNLAQEFLTRNQDATFTAALPA
;
A
#
# COMPACT_ATOMS: atom_id res chain seq x y z
N MET A 1 -5.34 -17.34 9.03
CA MET A 1 -4.80 -15.98 9.18
C MET A 1 -5.70 -15.12 10.06
N GLN A 2 -6.98 -14.97 9.79
CA GLN A 2 -7.93 -14.15 10.57
C GLN A 2 -7.86 -14.40 12.09
N ALA A 3 -7.88 -15.67 12.54
CA ALA A 3 -7.79 -16.01 13.96
C ALA A 3 -6.45 -15.59 14.64
N VAL A 4 -5.38 -15.41 13.87
CA VAL A 4 -4.10 -14.92 14.37
C VAL A 4 -4.14 -13.39 14.49
N VAL A 5 -4.63 -12.70 13.46
CA VAL A 5 -4.79 -11.24 13.44
C VAL A 5 -5.69 -10.80 14.61
N GLU A 6 -6.80 -11.51 14.83
CA GLU A 6 -7.75 -11.18 15.91
C GLU A 6 -7.11 -11.24 17.30
N LYS A 7 -6.19 -12.17 17.54
CA LYS A 7 -5.47 -12.26 18.82
C LYS A 7 -4.46 -11.12 19.04
N LEU A 8 -3.99 -10.50 17.97
CA LEU A 8 -2.99 -9.43 18.02
C LEU A 8 -3.60 -8.03 18.05
N ARG A 9 -4.91 -7.90 17.80
CA ARG A 9 -5.59 -6.59 17.73
C ARG A 9 -5.49 -5.77 19.02
N SER A 10 -5.40 -6.40 20.19
CA SER A 10 -5.24 -5.70 21.47
C SER A 10 -3.84 -5.17 21.72
N ASP A 11 -2.85 -5.72 21.03
CA ASP A 11 -1.44 -5.51 21.30
C ASP A 11 -0.77 -4.53 20.33
N TYR A 12 -1.41 -4.28 19.16
CA TYR A 12 -0.84 -3.48 18.08
C TYR A 12 -1.86 -2.51 17.48
N ASP A 13 -1.45 -1.27 17.24
CA ASP A 13 -2.25 -0.26 16.52
C ASP A 13 -2.40 -0.62 15.03
N TYR A 14 -1.36 -1.19 14.43
CA TYR A 14 -1.33 -1.62 13.03
C TYR A 14 -0.71 -3.00 12.88
N ILE A 15 -1.32 -3.82 12.04
CA ILE A 15 -0.81 -5.14 11.65
C ILE A 15 -0.67 -5.15 10.13
N LEU A 16 0.56 -5.18 9.62
CA LEU A 16 0.85 -5.22 8.19
C LEU A 16 1.07 -6.67 7.74
N ILE A 17 0.33 -7.08 6.71
CA ILE A 17 0.45 -8.41 6.11
C ILE A 17 1.10 -8.24 4.73
N ASP A 18 2.40 -8.54 4.63
CA ASP A 18 3.10 -8.55 3.34
C ASP A 18 2.68 -9.77 2.52
N CYS A 19 2.25 -9.53 1.28
CA CYS A 19 1.72 -10.53 0.39
C CYS A 19 2.51 -10.63 -0.91
N LEU A 20 2.63 -11.84 -1.43
CA LEU A 20 3.16 -12.07 -2.77
C LEU A 20 2.25 -11.40 -3.83
N PRO A 21 2.80 -10.97 -4.98
CA PRO A 21 2.04 -10.36 -6.06
C PRO A 21 1.08 -11.32 -6.77
N SER A 22 1.10 -12.60 -6.40
CA SER A 22 0.17 -13.60 -6.92
C SER A 22 -1.18 -13.54 -6.20
N LEU A 23 -2.28 -13.62 -6.95
CA LEU A 23 -3.65 -13.70 -6.41
C LEU A 23 -4.01 -15.13 -5.96
N GLY A 24 -3.04 -15.79 -5.31
CA GLY A 24 -3.18 -17.14 -4.79
C GLY A 24 -3.92 -17.20 -3.45
N ILE A 25 -4.06 -18.43 -2.92
CA ILE A 25 -4.81 -18.70 -1.67
C ILE A 25 -4.25 -17.93 -0.46
N VAL A 26 -2.94 -17.65 -0.42
CA VAL A 26 -2.33 -16.89 0.67
C VAL A 26 -2.79 -15.44 0.65
N THR A 27 -2.81 -14.81 -0.52
CA THR A 27 -3.30 -13.44 -0.71
C THR A 27 -4.79 -13.34 -0.40
N ILE A 28 -5.61 -14.30 -0.84
CA ILE A 28 -7.04 -14.35 -0.48
C ILE A 28 -7.22 -14.46 1.03
N ASN A 29 -6.45 -15.32 1.72
CA ASN A 29 -6.49 -15.44 3.17
C ASN A 29 -6.08 -14.13 3.89
N ALA A 30 -5.13 -13.37 3.33
CA ALA A 30 -4.75 -12.07 3.86
C ALA A 30 -5.88 -11.05 3.70
N LEU A 31 -6.47 -10.95 2.50
CA LEU A 31 -7.61 -10.07 2.22
C LEU A 31 -8.84 -10.40 3.08
N CYS A 32 -9.06 -11.68 3.39
CA CYS A 32 -10.12 -12.09 4.31
C CYS A 32 -9.88 -11.66 5.75
N ALA A 33 -8.61 -11.51 6.16
CA ALA A 33 -8.23 -11.15 7.53
C ALA A 33 -8.02 -9.63 7.72
N ALA A 34 -7.82 -8.90 6.65
CA ALA A 34 -7.51 -7.48 6.66
C ALA A 34 -8.76 -6.61 6.78
N ASP A 35 -8.60 -5.43 7.36
CA ASP A 35 -9.62 -4.38 7.36
C ASP A 35 -9.51 -3.55 6.06
N THR A 36 -8.27 -3.25 5.65
CA THR A 36 -7.99 -2.48 4.43
C THR A 36 -6.87 -3.11 3.61
N VAL A 37 -6.76 -2.74 2.34
CA VAL A 37 -5.68 -3.11 1.45
C VAL A 37 -4.96 -1.89 0.90
N LEU A 38 -3.65 -1.82 1.12
CA LEU A 38 -2.76 -0.81 0.58
C LEU A 38 -2.05 -1.39 -0.65
N ILE A 39 -2.13 -0.70 -1.79
CA ILE A 39 -1.74 -1.24 -3.09
C ILE A 39 -0.53 -0.49 -3.64
N PRO A 40 0.69 -1.05 -3.61
CA PRO A 40 1.83 -0.47 -4.31
C PRO A 40 1.72 -0.73 -5.82
N VAL A 41 1.83 0.35 -6.60
CA VAL A 41 1.76 0.33 -8.06
C VAL A 41 3.06 0.91 -8.63
N GLN A 42 3.77 0.12 -9.41
CA GLN A 42 4.96 0.61 -10.11
C GLN A 42 4.55 1.55 -11.25
N CYS A 43 5.30 2.64 -11.45
CA CYS A 43 5.06 3.58 -12.55
C CYS A 43 5.58 3.02 -13.90
N GLU A 44 5.09 1.83 -14.29
CA GLU A 44 5.48 1.07 -15.47
C GLU A 44 4.25 0.60 -16.27
N PHE A 45 4.43 0.26 -17.55
CA PHE A 45 3.33 0.01 -18.49
C PHE A 45 2.30 -1.04 -18.04
N PHE A 46 2.76 -2.17 -17.51
CA PHE A 46 1.85 -3.25 -17.11
C PHE A 46 1.17 -3.06 -15.74
N ALA A 47 1.47 -1.97 -15.05
CA ALA A 47 0.94 -1.73 -13.72
C ALA A 47 -0.58 -1.57 -13.70
N LEU A 48 -1.16 -0.93 -14.71
CA LEU A 48 -2.60 -0.70 -14.81
C LEU A 48 -3.40 -2.01 -15.00
N GLU A 49 -2.88 -2.93 -15.83
CA GLU A 49 -3.50 -4.24 -15.98
C GLU A 49 -3.48 -5.04 -14.67
N GLY A 50 -2.34 -5.00 -13.96
CA GLY A 50 -2.21 -5.63 -12.65
C GLY A 50 -3.16 -5.03 -11.61
N LEU A 51 -3.30 -3.70 -11.61
CA LEU A 51 -4.20 -2.98 -10.71
C LEU A 51 -5.67 -3.33 -10.97
N ALA A 52 -6.09 -3.41 -12.24
CA ALA A 52 -7.45 -3.81 -12.60
C ALA A 52 -7.77 -5.23 -12.10
N LYS A 53 -6.89 -6.21 -12.34
CA LYS A 53 -7.05 -7.59 -11.86
C LYS A 53 -7.11 -7.69 -10.34
N LEU A 54 -6.28 -6.91 -9.64
CA LEU A 54 -6.31 -6.86 -8.17
C LEU A 54 -7.62 -6.25 -7.68
N GLN A 55 -8.10 -5.17 -8.29
CA GLN A 55 -9.37 -4.55 -7.95
C GLN A 55 -10.55 -5.53 -8.10
N GLU A 56 -10.61 -6.28 -9.20
CA GLU A 56 -11.62 -7.34 -9.37
C GLU A 56 -11.56 -8.37 -8.24
N THR A 57 -10.34 -8.80 -7.88
CA THR A 57 -10.15 -9.77 -6.78
C THR A 57 -10.59 -9.19 -5.44
N VAL A 58 -10.24 -7.95 -5.12
CA VAL A 58 -10.70 -7.26 -3.90
C VAL A 58 -12.22 -7.19 -3.85
N GLN A 59 -12.88 -6.85 -4.97
CA GLN A 59 -14.34 -6.82 -5.06
C GLN A 59 -14.98 -8.20 -4.84
N LEU A 60 -14.39 -9.27 -5.40
CA LEU A 60 -14.85 -10.64 -5.17
C LEU A 60 -14.72 -11.05 -3.70
N VAL A 61 -13.59 -10.74 -3.07
CA VAL A 61 -13.39 -11.01 -1.64
C VAL A 61 -14.36 -10.20 -0.80
N LYS A 62 -14.53 -8.91 -1.08
CA LYS A 62 -15.49 -8.05 -0.39
C LYS A 62 -16.91 -8.58 -0.49
N LYS A 63 -17.33 -9.02 -1.67
CA LYS A 63 -18.69 -9.53 -1.90
C LYS A 63 -18.97 -10.87 -1.19
N ASN A 64 -18.00 -11.78 -1.14
CA ASN A 64 -18.24 -13.16 -0.76
C ASN A 64 -17.61 -13.57 0.57
N LEU A 65 -16.53 -12.94 1.02
CA LEU A 65 -15.70 -13.42 2.12
C LEU A 65 -15.48 -12.38 3.22
N ASN A 66 -15.26 -11.11 2.87
CA ASN A 66 -14.98 -10.04 3.83
C ASN A 66 -15.69 -8.73 3.42
N PRO A 67 -16.97 -8.54 3.76
CA PRO A 67 -17.74 -7.36 3.38
C PRO A 67 -17.19 -6.02 3.90
N LYS A 68 -16.35 -6.05 4.94
CA LYS A 68 -15.74 -4.87 5.54
C LYS A 68 -14.48 -4.40 4.82
N LEU A 69 -13.89 -5.26 3.97
CA LEU A 69 -12.65 -4.94 3.26
C LEU A 69 -12.80 -3.64 2.45
N ALA A 70 -11.89 -2.71 2.67
CA ALA A 70 -11.82 -1.46 1.93
C ALA A 70 -10.44 -1.28 1.25
N ILE A 71 -10.38 -0.40 0.26
CA ILE A 71 -9.09 0.04 -0.28
C ILE A 71 -8.60 1.20 0.59
N GLU A 72 -7.46 1.01 1.25
CA GLU A 72 -6.76 2.02 2.03
C GLU A 72 -6.20 3.12 1.13
N GLY A 73 -5.56 2.68 0.08
CA GLY A 73 -4.99 3.57 -0.90
C GLY A 73 -4.04 2.90 -1.87
N ILE A 74 -3.57 3.72 -2.81
CA ILE A 74 -2.62 3.33 -3.85
C ILE A 74 -1.33 4.14 -3.67
N ILE A 75 -0.20 3.44 -3.60
CA ILE A 75 1.14 4.03 -3.49
C ILE A 75 1.82 3.90 -4.84
N LEU A 76 2.17 5.03 -5.45
CA LEU A 76 2.97 5.05 -6.67
C LEU A 76 4.45 4.81 -6.33
N THR A 77 5.05 3.79 -6.94
CA THR A 77 6.42 3.37 -6.62
C THR A 77 7.29 3.30 -7.87
N MET A 78 8.62 3.17 -7.67
CA MET A 78 9.61 3.06 -8.74
C MET A 78 9.57 4.23 -9.75
N TYR A 79 9.12 5.40 -9.29
CA TYR A 79 9.01 6.58 -10.13
C TYR A 79 10.37 7.10 -10.59
N ASP A 80 10.52 7.29 -11.88
CA ASP A 80 11.66 7.98 -12.49
C ASP A 80 11.13 9.18 -13.31
N PRO A 81 11.42 10.43 -12.90
CA PRO A 81 10.91 11.63 -13.55
C PRO A 81 11.42 11.81 -14.98
N ARG A 82 12.48 11.09 -15.38
CA ARG A 82 13.03 11.13 -16.75
C ARG A 82 12.17 10.32 -17.72
N LEU A 83 11.30 9.44 -17.23
CA LEU A 83 10.46 8.57 -18.04
C LEU A 83 9.09 9.21 -18.26
N ARG A 84 8.79 9.58 -19.51
CA ARG A 84 7.46 10.10 -19.89
C ARG A 84 6.33 9.13 -19.53
N LEU A 85 6.58 7.83 -19.71
CA LEU A 85 5.63 6.78 -19.39
C LEU A 85 5.21 6.79 -17.90
N ALA A 86 6.14 7.06 -16.98
CA ALA A 86 5.83 7.12 -15.56
C ALA A 86 4.79 8.20 -15.26
N ASN A 87 4.88 9.36 -15.91
CA ASN A 87 3.90 10.44 -15.74
C ASN A 87 2.53 10.07 -16.34
N VAL A 88 2.50 9.33 -17.44
CA VAL A 88 1.24 8.82 -18.03
C VAL A 88 0.55 7.87 -17.03
N VAL A 89 1.28 6.91 -16.48
CA VAL A 89 0.73 5.96 -15.48
C VAL A 89 0.20 6.70 -14.26
N ILE A 90 0.93 7.70 -13.75
CA ILE A 90 0.48 8.52 -12.62
C ILE A 90 -0.86 9.21 -12.95
N SER A 91 -0.98 9.83 -14.13
CA SER A 91 -2.22 10.51 -14.54
C SER A 91 -3.37 9.52 -14.59
N GLU A 92 -3.20 8.37 -15.26
CA GLU A 92 -4.25 7.36 -15.41
C GLU A 92 -4.70 6.77 -14.06
N VAL A 93 -3.75 6.50 -13.14
CA VAL A 93 -4.10 6.00 -11.79
C VAL A 93 -4.88 7.06 -11.02
N ASN A 94 -4.50 8.34 -11.10
CA ASN A 94 -5.23 9.43 -10.44
C ASN A 94 -6.63 9.63 -11.05
N ASP A 95 -6.78 9.47 -12.36
CA ASP A 95 -8.09 9.61 -13.03
C ASP A 95 -9.04 8.47 -12.63
N ILE A 96 -8.54 7.25 -12.45
CA ILE A 96 -9.34 6.09 -12.07
C ILE A 96 -9.64 6.07 -10.56
N PHE A 97 -8.70 6.50 -9.71
CA PHE A 97 -8.78 6.43 -8.25
C PHE A 97 -8.49 7.78 -7.56
N PRO A 98 -9.19 8.86 -7.87
CA PRO A 98 -8.83 10.23 -7.47
C PRO A 98 -8.72 10.44 -5.94
N SER A 99 -9.47 9.66 -5.14
CA SER A 99 -9.48 9.80 -3.68
C SER A 99 -8.60 8.78 -2.94
N HIS A 100 -8.00 7.82 -3.65
CA HIS A 100 -7.25 6.73 -3.03
C HIS A 100 -5.73 6.83 -3.24
N VAL A 101 -5.26 7.67 -4.16
CA VAL A 101 -3.82 7.79 -4.43
C VAL A 101 -3.15 8.58 -3.30
N TYR A 102 -2.04 8.03 -2.78
CA TYR A 102 -1.18 8.73 -1.84
C TYR A 102 -0.43 9.86 -2.55
N GLN A 103 -0.26 11.00 -1.87
CA GLN A 103 0.51 12.13 -2.42
C GLN A 103 2.00 11.81 -2.48
N THR A 104 2.46 11.00 -1.53
CA THR A 104 3.85 10.56 -1.47
C THR A 104 4.14 9.53 -2.55
N ILE A 105 5.10 9.84 -3.42
CA ILE A 105 5.57 8.94 -4.49
C ILE A 105 6.95 8.39 -4.11
N ILE A 106 7.13 7.07 -4.22
CA ILE A 106 8.41 6.42 -3.97
C ILE A 106 9.24 6.41 -5.25
N HIS A 107 10.32 7.18 -5.25
CA HIS A 107 11.22 7.26 -6.39
C HIS A 107 12.11 6.02 -6.50
N ARG A 108 12.47 5.67 -7.74
CA ARG A 108 13.52 4.66 -7.99
C ARG A 108 14.81 5.13 -7.32
N ASN A 109 15.38 4.27 -6.45
CA ASN A 109 16.58 4.60 -5.68
C ASN A 109 17.42 3.33 -5.45
N ALA A 110 18.73 3.41 -5.74
CA ALA A 110 19.65 2.28 -5.60
C ALA A 110 19.75 1.77 -4.15
N LYS A 111 19.71 2.68 -3.17
CA LYS A 111 19.82 2.32 -1.75
C LYS A 111 18.64 1.46 -1.28
N ILE A 112 17.45 1.63 -1.84
CA ILE A 112 16.31 0.73 -1.56
C ILE A 112 16.63 -0.70 -2.03
N GLY A 113 17.25 -0.84 -3.21
CA GLY A 113 17.67 -2.15 -3.75
C GLY A 113 18.87 -2.76 -3.01
N GLU A 114 19.76 -1.96 -2.43
CA GLU A 114 20.93 -2.41 -1.67
C GLU A 114 20.56 -2.87 -0.24
N ALA A 115 19.57 -2.23 0.38
CA ALA A 115 19.20 -2.46 1.78
C ALA A 115 18.91 -3.93 2.14
N PRO A 116 18.20 -4.74 1.32
CA PRO A 116 18.01 -6.17 1.59
C PRO A 116 19.31 -6.97 1.67
N ASN A 117 20.33 -6.62 0.87
CA ASN A 117 21.62 -7.29 0.91
C ASN A 117 22.38 -7.04 2.23
N MET A 118 22.06 -5.95 2.91
CA MET A 118 22.61 -5.58 4.21
C MET A 118 21.71 -6.02 5.37
N HIS A 119 20.63 -6.76 5.09
CA HIS A 119 19.65 -7.22 6.08
C HIS A 119 19.07 -6.09 6.96
N MET A 120 18.90 -4.91 6.40
CA MET A 120 18.36 -3.75 7.13
C MET A 120 17.44 -2.91 6.25
N PRO A 121 16.49 -2.17 6.84
CA PRO A 121 15.66 -1.24 6.09
C PRO A 121 16.48 -0.05 5.59
N VAL A 122 16.06 0.53 4.47
CA VAL A 122 16.75 1.66 3.83
C VAL A 122 16.92 2.87 4.77
N VAL A 123 15.98 3.07 5.68
CA VAL A 123 16.02 4.17 6.67
C VAL A 123 17.15 4.03 7.69
N LEU A 124 17.63 2.80 7.92
CA LEU A 124 18.79 2.53 8.77
C LEU A 124 20.09 2.47 7.95
N LEU A 125 20.02 2.09 6.68
CA LEU A 125 21.18 2.04 5.79
C LEU A 125 21.66 3.46 5.43
N ASP A 126 20.74 4.32 5.01
CA ASP A 126 21.01 5.72 4.61
C ASP A 126 19.74 6.54 4.78
N ALA A 127 19.57 7.15 5.96
CA ALA A 127 18.40 7.96 6.30
C ALA A 127 18.28 9.24 5.44
N THR A 128 19.37 9.67 4.80
CA THR A 128 19.43 10.90 4.00
C THR A 128 19.12 10.66 2.52
N CYS A 129 19.13 9.44 2.06
CA CYS A 129 18.81 9.14 0.67
C CYS A 129 17.32 9.42 0.37
N LYS A 130 17.06 9.78 -0.89
CA LYS A 130 15.69 10.10 -1.34
C LYS A 130 14.70 8.97 -1.08
N GLY A 131 15.15 7.72 -1.18
CA GLY A 131 14.33 6.55 -0.91
C GLY A 131 13.87 6.47 0.55
N ALA A 132 14.79 6.66 1.51
CA ALA A 132 14.46 6.67 2.93
C ALA A 132 13.50 7.81 3.28
N ILE A 133 13.76 9.02 2.77
CA ILE A 133 12.89 10.19 2.98
C ILE A 133 11.49 9.92 2.42
N ASN A 134 11.38 9.32 1.23
CA ASN A 134 10.06 9.00 0.66
C ASN A 134 9.29 8.01 1.56
N TYR A 135 9.94 6.97 2.10
CA TYR A 135 9.26 6.03 2.99
C TYR A 135 8.85 6.66 4.33
N LEU A 136 9.66 7.56 4.88
CA LEU A 136 9.29 8.30 6.09
C LEU A 136 8.08 9.23 5.85
N ASN A 137 8.06 9.93 4.71
CA ASN A 137 6.92 10.76 4.32
C ASN A 137 5.66 9.92 4.09
N LEU A 138 5.79 8.75 3.45
CA LEU A 138 4.69 7.81 3.27
C LEU A 138 4.12 7.33 4.60
N ALA A 139 5.00 6.98 5.55
CA ALA A 139 4.56 6.56 6.88
C ALA A 139 3.81 7.69 7.60
N GLN A 140 4.30 8.92 7.51
CA GLN A 140 3.62 10.08 8.08
C GLN A 140 2.25 10.33 7.42
N GLU A 141 2.16 10.25 6.09
CA GLU A 141 0.90 10.39 5.36
C GLU A 141 -0.08 9.28 5.74
N PHE A 142 0.38 8.03 5.83
CA PHE A 142 -0.44 6.89 6.26
C PHE A 142 -1.00 7.11 7.67
N LEU A 143 -0.17 7.50 8.62
CA LEU A 143 -0.61 7.77 10.00
C LEU A 143 -1.63 8.91 10.05
N THR A 144 -1.42 9.98 9.30
CA THR A 144 -2.34 11.11 9.25
C THR A 144 -3.70 10.71 8.71
N ARG A 145 -3.74 9.97 7.59
CA ARG A 145 -5.00 9.48 7.00
C ARG A 145 -5.78 8.57 7.96
N ASN A 146 -5.08 7.75 8.75
CA ASN A 146 -5.71 6.82 9.68
C ASN A 146 -6.08 7.46 11.02
N GLN A 147 -5.39 8.51 11.48
CA GLN A 147 -5.77 9.26 12.69
C GLN A 147 -7.11 9.98 12.50
N ASP A 148 -7.35 10.59 11.35
CA ASP A 148 -8.62 11.24 11.04
C ASP A 148 -9.78 10.22 10.99
N ALA A 149 -9.52 9.00 10.51
CA ALA A 149 -10.51 7.93 10.47
C ALA A 149 -10.90 7.42 11.87
N THR A 150 -9.95 7.31 12.80
CA THR A 150 -10.22 6.91 14.19
C THR A 150 -10.94 7.99 14.98
N PHE A 151 -10.66 9.27 14.72
CA PHE A 151 -11.33 10.39 15.38
C PHE A 151 -12.80 10.51 14.94
N THR A 152 -13.11 10.25 13.69
CA THR A 152 -14.49 10.31 13.16
C THR A 152 -15.36 9.16 13.70
N ALA A 153 -14.76 7.99 13.98
CA ALA A 153 -15.47 6.84 14.54
C ALA A 153 -15.72 6.95 16.07
N ALA A 154 -15.03 7.86 16.76
CA ALA A 154 -15.12 8.04 18.21
C ALA A 154 -16.11 9.14 18.65
N LEU A 155 -16.76 9.84 17.70
CA LEU A 155 -17.81 10.82 18.04
C LEU A 155 -19.14 10.08 18.26
N PRO A 156 -19.71 10.08 19.47
CA PRO A 156 -21.05 9.53 19.68
C PRO A 156 -22.07 10.38 18.95
N ALA A 157 -23.03 9.70 18.30
CA ALA A 157 -24.18 10.30 17.63
C ALA A 157 -25.12 10.98 18.63
#